data_78b5ac5cca868dede769abe30b591e4d
#
_entry.id   78b5ac5cca868dede769abe30b591e4d
#
_cell.length_a   1.000
_cell.length_b   1.000
_cell.length_c   1.000
_cell.angle_alpha   90.00
_cell.angle_beta   90.00
_cell.angle_gamma   90.00
#
_symmetry.space_group_name_H-M   'P 1'
#
loop_
_entity.id
_entity.type
_entity.pdbx_description
1 polymer ?
#
loop_
_entity_poly.entity_id
_entity_poly.type
_entity_poly.pdbx_seq_one_letter_code
_entity_poly.pdbx_strand_id
1 'polypeptide(L)'
;MSDVLVVADHRRGELRPVSYELLTAGRELADALGGDVHATVVGGDVDRFAEQLDCEGVDAVHTVAEGEEFNHDVTTAAVTALFEALDPAAVVMPNSVNGLDYAPAVATRLSLPLVTDAVGLDGDDGLTVTREMYG
;
A
#
# COMPACT_ATOMS: atom_id res chain seq x y z
N MET A 1 11.49 -5.30 9.03
CA MET A 1 11.32 -4.12 9.89
C MET A 1 11.59 -2.81 9.18
N SER A 2 12.39 -2.83 8.13
CA SER A 2 12.65 -1.64 7.31
C SER A 2 11.87 -1.64 6.00
N ASP A 3 11.05 -2.65 5.78
CA ASP A 3 10.32 -2.85 4.54
C ASP A 3 9.10 -1.94 4.47
N VAL A 4 8.65 -1.68 3.26
CA VAL A 4 7.44 -0.90 2.99
C VAL A 4 6.46 -1.77 2.21
N LEU A 5 5.22 -1.83 2.68
CA LEU A 5 4.13 -2.49 1.97
C LEU A 5 3.32 -1.45 1.21
N VAL A 6 3.20 -1.61 -0.09
CA VAL A 6 2.41 -0.73 -0.95
C VAL A 6 1.17 -1.50 -1.41
N VAL A 7 0.00 -0.93 -1.18
CA VAL A 7 -1.27 -1.52 -1.61
C VAL A 7 -1.71 -0.84 -2.90
N ALA A 8 -1.73 -1.59 -4.00
CA ALA A 8 -2.15 -1.07 -5.30
C ALA A 8 -3.68 -0.95 -5.37
N ASP A 9 -4.14 -0.05 -6.20
CA ASP A 9 -5.55 0.18 -6.45
C ASP A 9 -5.88 -0.18 -7.90
N HIS A 10 -6.98 -0.89 -8.10
CA HIS A 10 -7.45 -1.23 -9.43
C HIS A 10 -8.95 -0.98 -9.55
N ARG A 11 -9.39 -0.78 -10.77
CA ARG A 11 -10.81 -0.56 -11.05
C ARG A 11 -11.11 -0.95 -12.49
N ARG A 12 -12.21 -1.69 -12.68
CA ARG A 12 -12.67 -2.11 -14.02
C ARG A 12 -11.59 -2.83 -14.81
N GLY A 13 -10.80 -3.66 -14.13
CA GLY A 13 -9.78 -4.46 -14.78
C GLY A 13 -8.49 -3.73 -15.11
N GLU A 14 -8.27 -2.54 -14.56
CA GLU A 14 -7.05 -1.77 -14.79
C GLU A 14 -6.47 -1.26 -13.47
N LEU A 15 -5.13 -1.25 -13.37
CA LEU A 15 -4.46 -0.58 -12.27
C LEU A 15 -4.67 0.92 -12.41
N ARG A 16 -5.03 1.55 -11.30
CA ARG A 16 -5.19 2.99 -11.29
C ARG A 16 -3.83 3.68 -11.27
N PRO A 17 -3.72 4.86 -11.91
CA PRO A 17 -2.45 5.60 -11.92
C PRO A 17 -1.86 5.86 -10.54
N VAL A 18 -2.70 6.02 -9.51
CA VAL A 18 -2.24 6.21 -8.13
C VAL A 18 -1.35 5.06 -7.66
N SER A 19 -1.56 3.84 -8.18
CA SER A 19 -0.73 2.68 -7.82
C SER A 19 0.76 2.94 -8.14
N TYR A 20 1.05 3.54 -9.27
CA TYR A 20 2.43 3.84 -9.66
C TYR A 20 3.02 4.97 -8.82
N GLU A 21 2.22 5.95 -8.45
CA GLU A 21 2.65 7.02 -7.53
C GLU A 21 3.01 6.43 -6.15
N LEU A 22 2.19 5.49 -5.68
CA LEU A 22 2.45 4.81 -4.41
C LEU A 22 3.73 3.97 -4.46
N LEU A 23 4.00 3.30 -5.58
CA LEU A 23 5.23 2.55 -5.75
C LEU A 23 6.45 3.47 -5.71
N THR A 24 6.37 4.63 -6.34
CA THR A 24 7.45 5.61 -6.30
C THR A 24 7.70 6.09 -4.88
N ALA A 25 6.64 6.47 -4.16
CA ALA A 25 6.74 6.89 -2.76
C ALA A 25 7.28 5.77 -1.88
N GLY A 26 6.82 4.54 -2.09
CA GLY A 26 7.28 3.38 -1.35
C GLY A 26 8.75 3.09 -1.56
N ARG A 27 9.24 3.21 -2.80
CA ARG A 27 10.66 3.01 -3.11
C ARG A 27 11.54 4.05 -2.44
N GLU A 28 11.13 5.31 -2.49
CA GLU A 28 11.88 6.40 -1.82
C GLU A 28 11.95 6.17 -0.32
N LEU A 29 10.83 5.79 0.28
CA LEU A 29 10.77 5.51 1.71
C LEU A 29 11.62 4.29 2.08
N ALA A 30 11.51 3.20 1.33
CA ALA A 30 12.29 1.98 1.58
C ALA A 30 13.78 2.23 1.44
N ASP A 31 14.21 3.01 0.46
CA ASP A 31 15.61 3.39 0.29
C ASP A 31 16.12 4.15 1.51
N ALA A 32 15.34 5.09 2.02
CA ALA A 32 15.70 5.86 3.21
C ALA A 32 15.80 4.97 4.46
N LEU A 33 14.93 3.95 4.56
CA LEU A 33 14.91 3.03 5.70
C LEU A 33 15.90 1.85 5.56
N GLY A 34 16.42 1.63 4.36
CA GLY A 34 17.31 0.50 4.07
C GLY A 34 16.58 -0.83 3.95
N GLY A 35 15.32 -0.82 3.53
CA GLY A 35 14.48 -2.00 3.39
C GLY A 35 14.02 -2.27 1.97
N ASP A 36 13.13 -3.24 1.84
CA ASP A 36 12.58 -3.69 0.57
C ASP A 36 11.16 -3.14 0.37
N VAL A 37 10.72 -3.12 -0.90
CA VAL A 37 9.36 -2.76 -1.27
C VAL A 37 8.57 -4.02 -1.61
N HIS A 38 7.47 -4.21 -0.92
CA HIS A 38 6.49 -5.25 -1.22
C HIS A 38 5.23 -4.59 -1.76
N ALA A 39 4.78 -5.00 -2.92
CA ALA A 39 3.53 -4.51 -3.50
C ALA A 39 2.47 -5.60 -3.40
N THR A 40 1.23 -5.22 -3.14
CA THR A 40 0.12 -6.16 -3.13
C THR A 40 -1.06 -5.61 -3.92
N VAL A 41 -1.83 -6.51 -4.50
CA VAL A 41 -3.10 -6.21 -5.16
C VAL A 41 -4.11 -7.30 -4.80
N VAL A 42 -5.32 -6.87 -4.47
CA VAL A 42 -6.39 -7.77 -4.01
C VAL A 42 -7.57 -7.66 -4.98
N GLY A 43 -8.06 -8.80 -5.45
CA GLY A 43 -9.21 -8.83 -6.37
C GLY A 43 -9.37 -10.18 -7.03
N GLY A 44 -10.34 -10.30 -7.93
CA GLY A 44 -10.65 -11.57 -8.58
C GLY A 44 -9.64 -11.97 -9.66
N ASP A 45 -9.29 -11.06 -10.54
CA ASP A 45 -8.39 -11.32 -11.67
C ASP A 45 -7.13 -10.44 -11.54
N VAL A 46 -6.33 -10.75 -10.54
CA VAL A 46 -5.17 -9.93 -10.17
C VAL A 46 -3.84 -10.41 -10.76
N ASP A 47 -3.79 -11.61 -11.33
CA ASP A 47 -2.54 -12.16 -11.87
C ASP A 47 -1.95 -11.27 -12.97
N ARG A 48 -2.79 -10.68 -13.79
CA ARG A 48 -2.33 -9.76 -14.84
C ARG A 48 -1.72 -8.48 -14.28
N PHE A 49 -2.07 -8.09 -13.06
CA PHE A 49 -1.51 -6.92 -12.42
C PHE A 49 -0.12 -7.19 -11.83
N ALA A 50 0.19 -8.45 -11.54
CA ALA A 50 1.49 -8.83 -10.99
C ALA A 50 2.63 -8.39 -11.90
N GLU A 51 2.49 -8.59 -13.20
CA GLU A 51 3.51 -8.18 -14.18
C GLU A 51 3.67 -6.66 -14.22
N GLN A 52 2.56 -5.92 -14.09
CA GLN A 52 2.58 -4.45 -14.10
C GLN A 52 3.21 -3.89 -12.83
N LEU A 53 3.05 -4.58 -11.71
CA LEU A 53 3.62 -4.18 -10.42
C LEU A 53 5.08 -4.63 -10.28
N ASP A 54 5.53 -5.57 -11.08
CA ASP A 54 6.91 -6.07 -11.08
C ASP A 54 7.81 -5.08 -11.80
N CYS A 55 8.04 -3.96 -11.17
CA CYS A 55 8.81 -2.83 -11.68
C CYS A 55 10.16 -2.76 -10.98
N GLU A 56 11.07 -1.98 -11.57
CA GLU A 56 12.34 -1.70 -10.93
C GLU A 56 12.11 -1.07 -9.55
N GLY A 57 12.78 -1.61 -8.54
CA GLY A 57 12.66 -1.14 -7.16
C GLY A 57 11.58 -1.84 -6.35
N VAL A 58 10.80 -2.73 -6.95
CA VAL A 58 9.83 -3.59 -6.24
C VAL A 58 10.47 -4.96 -6.04
N ASP A 59 10.61 -5.38 -4.80
CA ASP A 59 11.33 -6.61 -4.45
C ASP A 59 10.42 -7.83 -4.44
N ALA A 60 9.14 -7.65 -4.13
CA ALA A 60 8.17 -8.74 -4.13
C ALA A 60 6.78 -8.22 -4.46
N VAL A 61 5.99 -9.04 -5.16
CA VAL A 61 4.59 -8.76 -5.46
C VAL A 61 3.74 -9.88 -4.87
N HIS A 62 2.75 -9.50 -4.07
CA HIS A 62 1.82 -10.44 -3.44
C HIS A 62 0.44 -10.24 -4.04
N THR A 63 -0.10 -11.27 -4.68
CA THR A 63 -1.45 -11.22 -5.23
C THR A 63 -2.40 -11.97 -4.32
N VAL A 64 -3.58 -11.39 -4.09
CA VAL A 64 -4.63 -12.03 -3.32
C VAL A 64 -5.86 -12.14 -4.23
N ALA A 65 -6.11 -13.35 -4.73
CA ALA A 65 -7.17 -13.61 -5.72
C ALA A 65 -8.47 -13.94 -5.00
N GLU A 66 -9.09 -12.93 -4.39
CA GLU A 66 -10.38 -13.08 -3.72
C GLU A 66 -11.28 -11.88 -4.02
N GLY A 67 -12.57 -12.16 -4.17
CA GLY A 67 -13.54 -11.16 -4.61
C GLY A 67 -13.42 -10.93 -6.12
N GLU A 68 -14.16 -10.00 -6.66
CA GLU A 68 -14.06 -9.61 -8.07
C GLU A 68 -13.52 -8.18 -8.17
N GLU A 69 -14.34 -7.23 -7.79
CA GLU A 69 -13.94 -5.84 -7.63
C GLU A 69 -13.56 -5.60 -6.17
N PHE A 70 -13.46 -4.34 -5.78
CA PHE A 70 -13.13 -3.99 -4.41
C PHE A 70 -14.14 -4.58 -3.41
N ASN A 71 -13.62 -5.22 -2.37
CA ASN A 71 -14.42 -5.70 -1.25
C ASN A 71 -13.72 -5.27 0.04
N HIS A 72 -14.41 -4.50 0.86
CA HIS A 72 -13.87 -3.95 2.10
C HIS A 72 -13.31 -5.03 3.04
N ASP A 73 -14.10 -6.07 3.29
CA ASP A 73 -13.71 -7.11 4.25
C ASP A 73 -12.52 -7.92 3.74
N VAL A 74 -12.52 -8.28 2.47
CA VAL A 74 -11.43 -9.05 1.85
C VAL A 74 -10.14 -8.22 1.84
N THR A 75 -10.21 -6.97 1.42
CA THR A 75 -9.04 -6.10 1.35
C THR A 75 -8.47 -5.84 2.74
N THR A 76 -9.33 -5.55 3.72
CA THR A 76 -8.91 -5.31 5.10
C THR A 76 -8.21 -6.55 5.67
N ALA A 77 -8.78 -7.73 5.47
CA ALA A 77 -8.21 -8.98 5.95
C ALA A 77 -6.86 -9.28 5.26
N ALA A 78 -6.77 -9.08 3.96
CA ALA A 78 -5.55 -9.34 3.19
C ALA A 78 -4.41 -8.42 3.61
N VAL A 79 -4.66 -7.13 3.72
CA VAL A 79 -3.63 -6.15 4.12
C VAL A 79 -3.19 -6.41 5.55
N THR A 80 -4.12 -6.71 6.44
CA THR A 80 -3.81 -7.04 7.85
C THR A 80 -2.93 -8.29 7.94
N ALA A 81 -3.27 -9.34 7.20
CA ALA A 81 -2.49 -10.58 7.19
C ALA A 81 -1.08 -10.37 6.63
N LEU A 82 -0.95 -9.59 5.56
CA LEU A 82 0.35 -9.26 4.98
C LEU A 82 1.20 -8.44 5.93
N PHE A 83 0.60 -7.48 6.63
CA PHE A 83 1.31 -6.70 7.62
C PHE A 83 1.89 -7.59 8.71
N GLU A 84 1.10 -8.52 9.23
CA GLU A 84 1.56 -9.43 10.28
C GLU A 84 2.66 -10.37 9.78
N ALA A 85 2.57 -10.81 8.53
CA ALA A 85 3.55 -11.73 7.93
C ALA A 85 4.87 -11.03 7.58
N LEU A 86 4.81 -9.80 7.08
CA LEU A 86 5.98 -9.07 6.57
C LEU A 86 6.61 -8.15 7.61
N ASP A 87 5.86 -7.75 8.62
CA ASP A 87 6.29 -6.80 9.66
C ASP A 87 6.96 -5.55 9.06
N PRO A 88 6.28 -4.83 8.16
CA PRO A 88 6.89 -3.67 7.51
C PRO A 88 6.96 -2.46 8.45
N ALA A 89 7.85 -1.53 8.14
CA ALA A 89 7.93 -0.27 8.87
C ALA A 89 6.75 0.65 8.55
N ALA A 90 6.19 0.52 7.35
CA ALA A 90 5.08 1.37 6.92
C ALA A 90 4.22 0.65 5.88
N VAL A 91 2.95 1.03 5.81
CA VAL A 91 2.02 0.62 4.77
C VAL A 91 1.57 1.88 4.04
N VAL A 92 1.72 1.88 2.73
CA VAL A 92 1.29 2.99 1.87
C VAL A 92 0.05 2.55 1.12
N MET A 93 -1.04 3.25 1.32
CA MET A 93 -2.36 2.91 0.76
C MET A 93 -2.87 4.05 -0.10
N PRO A 94 -3.69 3.77 -1.12
CA PRO A 94 -4.15 4.82 -2.03
C PRO A 94 -5.12 5.78 -1.34
N ASN A 95 -4.98 7.07 -1.67
CA ASN A 95 -5.94 8.09 -1.27
C ASN A 95 -7.04 8.17 -2.33
N SER A 96 -7.80 7.09 -2.45
CA SER A 96 -8.90 6.92 -3.38
C SER A 96 -10.17 6.57 -2.60
N VAL A 97 -11.31 6.49 -3.29
CA VAL A 97 -12.57 6.09 -2.64
C VAL A 97 -12.39 4.75 -1.94
N ASN A 98 -11.79 3.78 -2.61
CA ASN A 98 -11.56 2.45 -2.02
C ASN A 98 -10.55 2.52 -0.87
N GLY A 99 -9.45 3.23 -1.04
CA GLY A 99 -8.44 3.38 0.00
C GLY A 99 -8.98 4.05 1.25
N LEU A 100 -9.77 5.10 1.08
CA LEU A 100 -10.39 5.80 2.21
C LEU A 100 -11.40 4.92 2.94
N ASP A 101 -11.95 3.91 2.26
CA ASP A 101 -12.89 2.96 2.87
C ASP A 101 -12.19 1.95 3.79
N TYR A 102 -11.10 1.31 3.34
CA TYR A 102 -10.48 0.24 4.13
C TYR A 102 -9.30 0.69 5.00
N ALA A 103 -8.64 1.79 4.68
CA ALA A 103 -7.46 2.22 5.44
C ALA A 103 -7.73 2.45 6.92
N PRO A 104 -8.84 3.12 7.32
CA PRO A 104 -9.15 3.26 8.75
C PRO A 104 -9.36 1.91 9.44
N ALA A 105 -10.00 0.95 8.77
CA ALA A 105 -10.25 -0.38 9.34
C ALA A 105 -8.94 -1.14 9.56
N VAL A 106 -8.01 -1.06 8.61
CA VAL A 106 -6.68 -1.67 8.75
C VAL A 106 -5.93 -1.04 9.92
N ALA A 107 -5.89 0.29 9.98
CA ALA A 107 -5.20 1.00 11.05
C ALA A 107 -5.78 0.64 12.42
N THR A 108 -7.10 0.54 12.52
CA THR A 108 -7.76 0.16 13.78
C THR A 108 -7.43 -1.26 14.20
N ARG A 109 -7.48 -2.22 13.27
CA ARG A 109 -7.17 -3.62 13.56
C ARG A 109 -5.73 -3.81 14.03
N LEU A 110 -4.81 -3.04 13.48
CA LEU A 110 -3.39 -3.15 13.80
C LEU A 110 -2.96 -2.21 14.91
N SER A 111 -3.86 -1.38 15.40
CA SER A 111 -3.57 -0.35 16.43
C SER A 111 -2.45 0.59 15.99
N LEU A 112 -2.49 1.00 14.72
CA LEU A 112 -1.49 1.87 14.12
C LEU A 112 -2.06 3.25 13.86
N PRO A 113 -1.21 4.29 13.91
CA PRO A 113 -1.65 5.62 13.48
C PRO A 113 -1.89 5.65 11.97
N LEU A 114 -2.90 6.41 11.56
CA LEU A 114 -3.21 6.63 10.15
C LEU A 114 -3.03 8.10 9.82
N VAL A 115 -2.26 8.38 8.78
CA VAL A 115 -2.09 9.73 8.25
C VAL A 115 -2.69 9.79 6.86
N THR A 116 -3.66 10.68 6.66
CA THR A 116 -4.31 10.89 5.37
C THR A 116 -3.76 12.16 4.70
N ASP A 117 -4.00 12.28 3.40
CA ASP A 117 -3.59 13.44 2.60
C ASP A 117 -2.07 13.70 2.68
N ALA A 118 -1.29 12.64 2.75
CA ALA A 118 0.16 12.75 2.78
C ALA A 118 0.68 13.23 1.42
N VAL A 119 1.56 14.21 1.44
CA VAL A 119 2.20 14.75 0.24
C VAL A 119 3.71 14.52 0.24
N GLY A 120 4.25 14.01 1.33
CA GLY A 120 5.68 13.67 1.41
C GLY A 120 5.95 12.66 2.51
N LEU A 121 6.91 11.79 2.27
CA LEU A 121 7.36 10.77 3.22
C LEU A 121 8.88 10.85 3.33
N ASP A 122 9.40 10.74 4.55
CA ASP A 122 10.83 10.74 4.81
C ASP A 122 11.14 9.71 5.90
N GLY A 123 12.17 8.90 5.67
CA GLY A 123 12.60 7.86 6.61
C GLY A 123 13.96 8.06 7.22
N ASP A 124 14.63 9.19 6.98
CA ASP A 124 16.02 9.41 7.43
C ASP A 124 16.19 9.36 8.95
N ASP A 125 15.29 10.01 9.68
CA ASP A 125 15.31 10.06 11.16
C ASP A 125 14.05 9.42 11.75
N GLY A 126 13.66 8.27 11.24
CA GLY A 126 12.37 7.67 11.53
C GLY A 126 11.35 8.09 10.46
N LEU A 127 10.12 7.66 10.62
CA LEU A 127 9.08 7.96 9.62
C LEU A 127 8.51 9.36 9.86
N THR A 128 8.71 10.24 8.89
CA THR A 128 8.11 11.57 8.87
C THR A 128 7.12 11.65 7.71
N VAL A 129 5.92 12.12 7.98
CA VAL A 129 4.87 12.28 6.97
C VAL A 129 4.49 13.75 6.88
N THR A 130 4.57 14.29 5.67
CA THR A 130 4.13 15.66 5.40
C THR A 130 2.70 15.62 4.88
N ARG A 131 1.82 16.40 5.49
CA ARG A 131 0.42 16.51 5.11
C ARG A 131 0.13 17.87 4.50
N GLU A 132 -0.79 17.90 3.56
CA GLU A 132 -1.37 19.13 3.06
C GLU A 132 -2.51 19.55 3.98
N MET A 133 -2.47 20.78 4.47
CA MET A 133 -3.46 21.32 5.39
C MET A 133 -4.24 22.42 4.67
N TYR A 134 -5.55 22.26 4.60
CA TYR A 134 -6.46 23.28 4.09
C TYR A 134 -7.03 24.02 5.29
N GLY A 135 -6.56 25.21 5.46
CA GLY A 135 -6.89 26.03 6.62
C GLY A 135 -8.21 26.70 6.59
#